data_5c616bf3a1a5c1627f07ed67c24cbf87
#
_entry.id   5c616bf3a1a5c1627f07ed67c24cbf87
#
_cell.length_a   1.000
_cell.length_b   1.000
_cell.length_c   1.000
_cell.angle_alpha   90.00
_cell.angle_beta   90.00
_cell.angle_gamma   90.00
#
_symmetry.space_group_name_H-M   'P 1'
#
loop_
_entity.id
_entity.type
_entity.pdbx_description
1 polymer ?
#
loop_
_entity_poly.entity_id
_entity_poly.type
_entity_poly.pdbx_seq_one_letter_code
_entity_poly.pdbx_strand_id
1 'polypeptide(L)'
;SRGLGDVYKRQARDITQETFVKVWLSLKTYNQENRLSTWLYKITCNTCYDRLRSLRHSPLDNESAFSDSVNIPSDDHIEISLSNKQLKELILRYTNELPPQQKLVFTLRDVEELEVAEVQIITGLSPEKIKSTLYLARKNIRNKMNQIDPDL
;
A
#
# COMPACT_ATOMS: atom_id res chain seq x y z
N SER A 1 1.82 14.89 19.02
CA SER A 1 1.93 14.22 17.70
C SER A 1 3.02 13.13 17.59
N ARG A 2 3.84 12.91 18.63
CA ARG A 2 4.85 11.80 18.67
C ARG A 2 4.21 10.42 18.84
N GLY A 3 3.04 10.31 19.50
CA GLY A 3 2.41 9.02 19.81
C GLY A 3 1.85 8.24 18.61
N LEU A 4 1.32 8.91 17.59
CA LEU A 4 0.71 8.21 16.42
C LEU A 4 1.80 7.51 15.56
N GLY A 5 2.91 8.20 15.30
CA GLY A 5 4.01 7.62 14.54
C GLY A 5 4.63 6.38 15.22
N ASP A 6 4.69 6.37 16.54
CA ASP A 6 5.22 5.24 17.32
C ASP A 6 4.25 4.04 17.32
N VAL A 7 2.93 4.29 17.31
CA VAL A 7 1.91 3.24 17.19
C VAL A 7 2.01 2.56 15.83
N TYR A 8 2.10 3.32 14.72
CA TYR A 8 2.26 2.74 13.38
C TYR A 8 3.55 1.94 13.22
N LYS A 9 4.66 2.44 13.75
CA LYS A 9 5.95 1.71 13.72
C LYS A 9 5.86 0.40 14.50
N ARG A 10 5.18 0.39 15.64
CA ARG A 10 4.97 -0.82 16.45
C ARG A 10 4.10 -1.82 15.72
N GLN A 11 2.99 -1.38 15.14
CA GLN A 11 2.11 -2.24 14.35
C GLN A 11 2.83 -2.84 13.14
N ALA A 12 3.62 -2.05 12.40
CA ALA A 12 4.40 -2.54 11.27
C ALA A 12 5.43 -3.60 11.70
N ARG A 13 6.08 -3.40 12.86
CA ARG A 13 7.01 -4.39 13.43
C ARG A 13 6.31 -5.68 13.81
N ASP A 14 5.14 -5.60 14.44
CA ASP A 14 4.35 -6.77 14.85
C ASP A 14 3.90 -7.57 13.62
N ILE A 15 3.42 -6.90 12.56
CA ILE A 15 3.06 -7.54 11.29
C ILE A 15 4.27 -8.20 10.62
N THR A 16 5.44 -7.54 10.67
CA THR A 16 6.68 -8.09 10.14
C THR A 16 7.05 -9.38 10.86
N GLN A 17 7.02 -9.40 12.19
CA GLN A 17 7.30 -10.61 12.97
C GLN A 17 6.28 -11.72 12.69
N GLU A 18 4.99 -11.41 12.64
CA GLU A 18 3.95 -12.38 12.30
C GLU A 18 4.15 -12.95 10.89
N THR A 19 4.55 -12.11 9.93
CA THR A 19 4.87 -12.55 8.57
C THR A 19 6.04 -13.55 8.58
N PHE A 20 7.11 -13.28 9.30
CA PHE A 20 8.24 -14.21 9.43
C PHE A 20 7.83 -15.55 10.02
N VAL A 21 6.98 -15.57 11.03
CA VAL A 21 6.46 -16.82 11.61
C VAL A 21 5.64 -17.59 10.57
N LYS A 22 4.75 -16.92 9.84
CA LYS A 22 3.96 -17.54 8.76
C LYS A 22 4.84 -18.08 7.63
N VAL A 23 5.86 -17.32 7.23
CA VAL A 23 6.88 -17.77 6.25
C VAL A 23 7.55 -19.05 6.72
N TRP A 24 8.05 -19.07 7.94
CA TRP A 24 8.70 -20.25 8.52
C TRP A 24 7.80 -21.47 8.53
N LEU A 25 6.57 -21.32 8.99
CA LEU A 25 5.58 -22.42 9.05
C LEU A 25 5.17 -22.91 7.66
N SER A 26 5.15 -22.03 6.66
CA SER A 26 4.71 -22.31 5.30
C SER A 26 5.86 -22.68 4.36
N LEU A 27 7.11 -22.67 4.83
CA LEU A 27 8.29 -22.87 3.96
C LEU A 27 8.25 -24.21 3.22
N LYS A 28 7.71 -25.27 3.85
CA LYS A 28 7.57 -26.59 3.25
C LYS A 28 6.57 -26.63 2.09
N THR A 29 5.66 -25.65 2.01
CA THR A 29 4.63 -25.55 0.96
C THR A 29 5.04 -24.61 -0.16
N TYR A 30 6.24 -24.01 -0.06
CA TYR A 30 6.74 -23.12 -1.11
C TYR A 30 6.99 -23.89 -2.40
N ASN A 31 6.31 -23.48 -3.47
CA ASN A 31 6.54 -24.00 -4.81
C ASN A 31 7.59 -23.15 -5.52
N GLN A 32 8.69 -23.80 -5.94
CA GLN A 32 9.83 -23.16 -6.62
C GLN A 32 9.51 -22.66 -8.05
N GLU A 33 8.32 -22.94 -8.59
CA GLU A 33 7.86 -22.37 -9.87
C GLU A 33 7.64 -20.86 -9.80
N ASN A 34 7.35 -20.34 -8.61
CA ASN A 34 7.20 -18.92 -8.38
C ASN A 34 8.46 -18.33 -7.73
N ARG A 35 8.76 -17.08 -8.04
CA ARG A 35 9.84 -16.38 -7.34
C ARG A 35 9.56 -16.34 -5.83
N LEU A 36 10.59 -16.58 -5.03
CA LEU A 36 10.50 -16.51 -3.57
C LEU A 36 9.95 -15.15 -3.11
N SER A 37 10.38 -14.07 -3.74
CA SER A 37 9.90 -12.72 -3.44
C SER A 37 8.39 -12.58 -3.64
N THR A 38 7.83 -13.09 -4.74
CA THR A 38 6.39 -13.07 -5.02
C THR A 38 5.61 -13.81 -3.95
N TRP A 39 6.11 -14.97 -3.54
CA TRP A 39 5.49 -15.77 -2.46
C TRP A 39 5.56 -15.05 -1.11
N LEU A 40 6.69 -14.41 -0.76
CA LEU A 40 6.84 -13.59 0.45
C LEU A 40 5.89 -12.40 0.44
N TYR A 41 5.76 -11.68 -0.67
CA TYR A 41 4.80 -10.59 -0.81
C TYR A 41 3.36 -11.07 -0.60
N LYS A 42 3.00 -12.24 -1.13
CA LYS A 42 1.67 -12.82 -0.94
C LYS A 42 1.38 -13.08 0.54
N ILE A 43 2.31 -13.69 1.27
CA ILE A 43 2.16 -13.94 2.72
C ILE A 43 2.05 -12.62 3.48
N THR A 44 2.90 -11.64 3.16
CA THR A 44 2.88 -10.31 3.79
C THR A 44 1.56 -9.60 3.57
N CYS A 45 1.07 -9.54 2.33
CA CYS A 45 -0.21 -8.91 2.00
C CYS A 45 -1.37 -9.59 2.72
N ASN A 46 -1.41 -10.92 2.73
CA ASN A 46 -2.44 -11.67 3.46
C ASN A 46 -2.39 -11.37 4.96
N THR A 47 -1.21 -11.31 5.56
CA THR A 47 -1.04 -10.97 6.98
C THR A 47 -1.54 -9.56 7.29
N CYS A 48 -1.23 -8.58 6.43
CA CYS A 48 -1.75 -7.22 6.54
C CYS A 48 -3.29 -7.18 6.45
N TYR A 49 -3.87 -7.88 5.47
CA TYR A 49 -5.33 -7.93 5.32
C TYR A 49 -6.02 -8.63 6.50
N ASP A 50 -5.47 -9.72 7.01
CA ASP A 50 -6.00 -10.41 8.19
C ASP A 50 -6.01 -9.47 9.40
N ARG A 51 -4.94 -8.70 9.58
CA ARG A 51 -4.83 -7.72 10.65
C ARG A 51 -5.85 -6.59 10.50
N LEU A 52 -5.99 -6.03 9.32
CA LEU A 52 -6.98 -4.99 9.04
C LEU A 52 -8.41 -5.52 9.27
N ARG A 53 -8.70 -6.76 8.86
CA ARG A 53 -10.00 -7.40 9.10
C ARG A 53 -10.26 -7.60 10.58
N SER A 54 -9.28 -8.05 11.36
CA SER A 54 -9.42 -8.24 12.81
C SER A 54 -9.69 -6.95 13.56
N LEU A 55 -9.10 -5.82 13.09
CA LEU A 55 -9.34 -4.50 13.67
C LEU A 55 -10.76 -3.97 13.36
N ARG A 56 -11.40 -4.43 12.27
CA ARG A 56 -12.76 -4.04 11.86
C ARG A 56 -13.85 -4.90 12.53
N HIS A 57 -13.54 -6.06 13.08
CA HIS A 57 -14.46 -6.94 13.80
C HIS A 57 -14.67 -6.53 15.28
N SER A 58 -14.50 -5.25 15.61
CA SER A 58 -15.15 -4.69 16.81
C SER A 58 -16.66 -4.66 16.54
N PRO A 59 -17.54 -5.03 17.52
CA PRO A 59 -18.95 -5.37 17.26
C PRO A 59 -19.88 -4.25 16.78
N LEU A 60 -19.34 -3.10 16.38
CA LEU A 60 -20.09 -1.88 16.04
C LEU A 60 -20.10 -1.47 14.56
N ASP A 61 -19.35 -2.13 13.68
CA ASP A 61 -19.29 -1.74 12.26
C ASP A 61 -19.55 -2.90 11.31
N ASN A 62 -20.84 -3.21 11.11
CA ASN A 62 -21.36 -3.81 9.90
C ASN A 62 -21.50 -2.68 8.87
N GLU A 63 -20.70 -2.71 7.83
CA GLU A 63 -20.93 -2.30 6.44
C GLU A 63 -19.72 -1.64 5.78
N SER A 64 -19.46 -2.13 4.56
CA SER A 64 -18.55 -1.60 3.51
C SER A 64 -17.05 -1.52 3.80
N ALA A 65 -16.38 -2.58 3.38
CA ALA A 65 -14.92 -2.79 3.50
C ALA A 65 -14.03 -1.97 2.55
N PHE A 66 -14.52 -0.94 1.85
CA PHE A 66 -13.73 -0.17 0.87
C PHE A 66 -14.04 1.33 0.78
N SER A 67 -14.57 1.93 1.82
CA SER A 67 -14.80 3.38 1.81
C SER A 67 -14.49 3.94 3.18
N ASP A 68 -13.28 4.45 3.34
CA ASP A 68 -13.06 5.63 4.19
C ASP A 68 -11.72 6.27 3.85
N SER A 69 -11.84 7.36 3.12
CA SER A 69 -10.82 8.38 3.00
C SER A 69 -10.72 9.11 4.34
N VAL A 70 -9.65 8.87 5.09
CA VAL A 70 -9.28 9.78 6.17
C VAL A 70 -8.73 11.05 5.52
N ASN A 71 -9.55 12.07 5.47
CA ASN A 71 -9.20 13.40 5.01
C ASN A 71 -8.39 14.08 6.11
N ILE A 72 -7.09 14.25 5.89
CA ILE A 72 -6.25 15.14 6.71
C ILE A 72 -6.01 16.40 5.88
N PRO A 73 -6.51 17.57 6.29
CA PRO A 73 -6.19 18.80 5.59
C PRO A 73 -4.72 19.15 5.84
N SER A 74 -3.95 19.30 4.79
CA SER A 74 -2.65 19.96 4.83
C SER A 74 -2.70 21.16 3.91
N ASP A 75 -2.85 22.31 4.56
CA ASP A 75 -2.65 23.61 3.97
C ASP A 75 -1.18 23.97 4.15
N ASP A 76 -0.44 24.08 3.04
CA ASP A 76 0.78 24.86 2.95
C ASP A 76 1.19 24.94 1.48
N HIS A 77 0.88 26.08 0.86
CA HIS A 77 1.40 26.48 -0.43
C HIS A 77 2.84 26.95 -0.27
N ILE A 78 3.80 26.19 -0.81
CA ILE A 78 5.20 26.64 -0.94
C ILE A 78 5.62 26.33 -2.37
N GLU A 79 5.97 27.36 -3.13
CA GLU A 79 6.70 27.22 -4.39
C GLU A 79 8.06 26.59 -4.11
N ILE A 80 8.28 25.36 -4.60
CA ILE A 80 9.52 24.63 -4.37
C ILE A 80 9.95 23.93 -5.66
N SER A 81 11.14 24.30 -6.14
CA SER A 81 11.93 23.45 -7.02
C SER A 81 12.35 22.20 -6.22
N LEU A 82 11.61 21.10 -6.39
CA LEU A 82 11.81 19.88 -5.62
C LEU A 82 13.03 19.10 -6.11
N SER A 83 13.96 18.79 -5.22
CA SER A 83 15.01 17.81 -5.51
C SER A 83 14.39 16.41 -5.69
N ASN A 84 15.06 15.50 -6.43
CA ASN A 84 14.57 14.13 -6.64
C ASN A 84 14.22 13.39 -5.33
N LYS A 85 14.89 13.73 -4.23
CA LYS A 85 14.62 13.17 -2.91
C LYS A 85 13.29 13.66 -2.35
N GLN A 86 13.05 14.96 -2.44
CA GLN A 86 11.80 15.57 -1.98
C GLN A 86 10.61 15.11 -2.82
N LEU A 87 10.79 14.94 -4.12
CA LEU A 87 9.77 14.39 -5.02
C LEU A 87 9.41 12.95 -4.64
N LYS A 88 10.40 12.12 -4.36
CA LYS A 88 10.18 10.74 -3.89
C LYS A 88 9.41 10.70 -2.57
N GLU A 89 9.80 11.51 -1.60
CA GLU A 89 9.12 11.62 -0.30
C GLU A 89 7.66 12.07 -0.47
N LEU A 90 7.41 13.01 -1.37
CA LEU A 90 6.08 13.52 -1.69
C LEU A 90 5.20 12.44 -2.33
N ILE A 91 5.72 11.70 -3.31
CA ILE A 91 5.01 10.57 -3.95
C ILE A 91 4.66 9.51 -2.89
N LEU A 92 5.58 9.14 -2.02
CA LEU A 92 5.33 8.16 -0.95
C LEU A 92 4.27 8.67 0.05
N ARG A 93 4.29 9.97 0.37
CA ARG A 93 3.26 10.59 1.20
C ARG A 93 1.87 10.46 0.55
N TYR A 94 1.74 10.84 -0.73
CA TYR A 94 0.46 10.74 -1.44
C TYR A 94 0.01 9.31 -1.67
N THR A 95 0.95 8.39 -1.86
CA THR A 95 0.65 6.95 -1.90
C THR A 95 -0.04 6.50 -0.61
N ASN A 96 0.38 7.02 0.54
CA ASN A 96 -0.22 6.69 1.83
C ASN A 96 -1.68 7.19 1.98
N GLU A 97 -2.07 8.20 1.22
CA GLU A 97 -3.42 8.76 1.21
C GLU A 97 -4.37 8.08 0.20
N LEU A 98 -3.85 7.17 -0.62
CA LEU A 98 -4.66 6.42 -1.59
C LEU A 98 -5.61 5.43 -0.89
N PRO A 99 -6.76 5.13 -1.51
CA PRO A 99 -7.58 4.00 -1.10
C PRO A 99 -6.76 2.71 -1.02
N PRO A 100 -7.04 1.79 -0.09
CA PRO A 100 -6.19 0.64 0.20
C PRO A 100 -5.79 -0.21 -1.02
N GLN A 101 -6.75 -0.47 -1.93
CA GLN A 101 -6.46 -1.26 -3.13
C GLN A 101 -5.57 -0.49 -4.13
N GLN A 102 -5.79 0.81 -4.30
CA GLN A 102 -4.94 1.66 -5.16
C GLN A 102 -3.53 1.77 -4.58
N LYS A 103 -3.41 1.97 -3.27
CA LYS A 103 -2.13 2.01 -2.56
C LYS A 103 -1.36 0.71 -2.75
N LEU A 104 -2.00 -0.44 -2.55
CA LEU A 104 -1.36 -1.74 -2.71
C LEU A 104 -0.86 -1.95 -4.14
N VAL A 105 -1.73 -1.76 -5.14
CA VAL A 105 -1.36 -1.97 -6.56
C VAL A 105 -0.27 -1.00 -6.98
N PHE A 106 -0.34 0.27 -6.60
CA PHE A 106 0.69 1.26 -6.90
C PHE A 106 2.04 0.88 -6.25
N THR A 107 2.02 0.48 -4.98
CA THR A 107 3.24 0.05 -4.29
C THR A 107 3.88 -1.14 -4.99
N LEU A 108 3.11 -2.18 -5.31
CA LEU A 108 3.64 -3.38 -5.96
C LEU A 108 4.16 -3.11 -7.37
N ARG A 109 3.47 -2.25 -8.15
CA ARG A 109 3.81 -1.99 -9.55
C ARG A 109 4.87 -0.91 -9.75
N ASP A 110 4.74 0.22 -9.06
CA ASP A 110 5.54 1.42 -9.33
C ASP A 110 6.66 1.63 -8.31
N VAL A 111 6.53 1.11 -7.09
CA VAL A 111 7.59 1.20 -6.07
C VAL A 111 8.46 -0.06 -6.06
N GLU A 112 7.85 -1.24 -6.09
CA GLU A 112 8.54 -2.55 -6.07
C GLU A 112 8.81 -3.11 -7.47
N GLU A 113 8.32 -2.45 -8.51
CA GLU A 113 8.55 -2.78 -9.93
C GLU A 113 8.15 -4.22 -10.33
N LEU A 114 7.16 -4.81 -9.63
CA LEU A 114 6.69 -6.16 -9.92
C LEU A 114 5.87 -6.20 -11.20
N GLU A 115 5.99 -7.30 -11.96
CA GLU A 115 5.20 -7.53 -13.16
C GLU A 115 3.70 -7.76 -12.86
N VAL A 116 2.83 -7.49 -13.83
CA VAL A 116 1.37 -7.69 -13.66
C VAL A 116 1.04 -9.11 -13.23
N ALA A 117 1.72 -10.11 -13.78
CA ALA A 117 1.52 -11.52 -13.43
C ALA A 117 1.87 -11.79 -11.95
N GLU A 118 2.93 -11.18 -11.43
CA GLU A 118 3.31 -11.30 -10.01
C GLU A 118 2.27 -10.63 -9.11
N VAL A 119 1.83 -9.42 -9.47
CA VAL A 119 0.78 -8.71 -8.72
C VAL A 119 -0.54 -9.49 -8.72
N GLN A 120 -0.87 -10.16 -9.84
CA GLN A 120 -2.03 -11.05 -9.91
C GLN A 120 -1.92 -12.21 -8.91
N ILE A 121 -0.76 -12.86 -8.81
CA ILE A 121 -0.50 -13.94 -7.85
C ILE A 121 -0.63 -13.44 -6.41
N ILE A 122 -0.10 -12.25 -6.12
CA ILE A 122 -0.10 -11.65 -4.79
C ILE A 122 -1.50 -11.24 -4.34
N THR A 123 -2.25 -10.57 -5.22
CA THR A 123 -3.50 -9.89 -4.87
C THR A 123 -4.75 -10.67 -5.24
N GLY A 124 -4.67 -11.61 -6.19
CA GLY A 124 -5.82 -12.31 -6.78
C GLY A 124 -6.67 -11.44 -7.74
N LEU A 125 -6.23 -10.22 -8.03
CA LEU A 125 -6.93 -9.32 -8.96
C LEU A 125 -6.68 -9.74 -10.42
N SER A 126 -7.66 -9.51 -11.30
CA SER A 126 -7.44 -9.73 -12.74
C SER A 126 -6.46 -8.70 -13.32
N PRO A 127 -5.77 -9.01 -14.43
CA PRO A 127 -4.85 -8.08 -15.09
C PRO A 127 -5.52 -6.74 -15.45
N GLU A 128 -6.79 -6.78 -15.90
CA GLU A 128 -7.58 -5.59 -16.25
C GLU A 128 -7.85 -4.73 -15.02
N LYS A 129 -8.18 -5.39 -13.88
CA LYS A 129 -8.41 -4.70 -12.61
C LYS A 129 -7.12 -4.08 -12.07
N ILE A 130 -5.99 -4.75 -12.19
CA ILE A 130 -4.67 -4.21 -11.82
C ILE A 130 -4.37 -2.96 -12.65
N LYS A 131 -4.53 -3.02 -13.99
CA LYS A 131 -4.28 -1.88 -14.89
C LYS A 131 -5.18 -0.69 -14.58
N SER A 132 -6.49 -0.92 -14.43
CA SER A 132 -7.44 0.15 -14.12
C SER A 132 -7.20 0.77 -12.75
N THR A 133 -6.89 -0.04 -11.74
CA THR A 133 -6.57 0.43 -10.38
C THR A 133 -5.29 1.25 -10.38
N LEU A 134 -4.25 0.80 -11.10
CA LEU A 134 -2.98 1.54 -11.23
C LEU A 134 -3.17 2.88 -11.93
N TYR A 135 -3.98 2.91 -13.01
CA TYR A 135 -4.31 4.15 -13.69
C TYR A 135 -4.97 5.16 -12.74
N LEU A 136 -5.95 4.73 -11.94
CA LEU A 136 -6.61 5.58 -10.96
C LEU A 136 -5.65 6.06 -9.87
N ALA A 137 -4.78 5.19 -9.37
CA ALA A 137 -3.77 5.55 -8.38
C ALA A 137 -2.83 6.64 -8.91
N ARG A 138 -2.28 6.46 -10.11
CA ARG A 138 -1.41 7.45 -10.76
C ARG A 138 -2.12 8.77 -11.01
N LYS A 139 -3.39 8.72 -11.45
CA LYS A 139 -4.22 9.92 -11.65
C LYS A 139 -4.42 10.68 -10.34
N ASN A 140 -4.72 9.99 -9.25
CA ASN A 140 -4.93 10.61 -7.95
C ASN A 140 -3.65 11.27 -7.42
N ILE A 141 -2.51 10.59 -7.54
CA ILE A 141 -1.21 11.17 -7.14
C ILE A 141 -0.89 12.40 -8.00
N ARG A 142 -1.04 12.32 -9.33
CA ARG A 142 -0.80 13.44 -10.25
C ARG A 142 -1.68 14.65 -9.91
N ASN A 143 -2.97 14.42 -9.66
CA ASN A 143 -3.88 15.51 -9.30
C ASN A 143 -3.44 16.22 -8.02
N LYS A 144 -2.94 15.49 -7.03
CA LYS A 144 -2.42 16.09 -5.79
C LYS A 144 -1.12 16.86 -6.03
N MET A 145 -0.24 16.32 -6.87
CA MET A 145 0.99 17.02 -7.25
C MET A 145 0.72 18.33 -7.99
N ASN A 146 -0.21 18.32 -8.94
CA ASN A 146 -0.59 19.52 -9.69
C ASN A 146 -1.26 20.61 -8.82
N GLN A 147 -1.79 20.24 -7.65
CA GLN A 147 -2.31 21.24 -6.68
C GLN A 147 -1.18 22.00 -5.97
N ILE A 148 0.02 21.41 -5.88
CA ILE A 148 1.19 22.02 -5.24
C ILE A 148 2.03 22.78 -6.26
N ASP A 149 2.20 22.24 -7.45
CA ASP A 149 2.97 22.85 -8.53
C ASP A 149 2.27 22.55 -9.87
N PRO A 150 1.54 23.55 -10.42
CA PRO A 150 0.83 23.40 -11.70
C PRO A 150 1.73 23.17 -12.91
N ASP A 151 3.06 23.43 -12.78
CA ASP A 151 4.05 23.32 -13.85
C ASP A 151 4.86 22.01 -13.84
N LEU A 152 4.56 21.09 -12.91
CA LEU A 152 5.07 19.71 -12.86
C LEU A 152 4.22 18.78 -13.72
#